data_3031e7b97b1c43c234c8c716195af282
#
_entry.id   3031e7b97b1c43c234c8c716195af282
#
_cell.length_a   1.000
_cell.length_b   1.000
_cell.length_c   1.000
_cell.angle_alpha   90.00
_cell.angle_beta   90.00
_cell.angle_gamma   90.00
#
_symmetry.space_group_name_H-M   'P 1'
#
loop_
_entity.id
_entity.type
_entity.pdbx_description
1 polymer ?
#
loop_
_entity_poly.entity_id
_entity_poly.type
_entity_poly.pdbx_seq_one_letter_code
_entity_poly.pdbx_strand_id
1 'polypeptide(L)'
;MRPMFVFLTAKMITNGVINEKVYRAASVIELIHTATLVHDDVVDSSYMRRGFFSLNALWKNKIAVLVGDFLLSKGMLLCIDNDDFDLLKLISKSVKDMSQGELLQIEKARRLDIDEETYFEIVRKKTASLISSCCALGASASGVSKDKIDQFSNFGEKIGIAFQLKDDLFDYGEKKIGKPTGIDIREKKLTLPLIYTLNNSSKSKKRWLINCIKNHNNDKKVVKEVINYVKESGGIEYTVLKLKSFQKAAIDTLNAVSYTHLTLPTTRC
;
A
#
# COMPACT_ATOMS: atom_id res chain seq x y z
N MET A 1 -7.62 5.64 8.49
CA MET A 1 -6.17 5.41 8.71
C MET A 1 -5.30 6.40 7.93
N ARG A 2 -5.52 6.64 6.64
CA ARG A 2 -4.70 7.55 5.81
C ARG A 2 -4.71 9.00 6.28
N PRO A 3 -5.86 9.63 6.57
CA PRO A 3 -5.88 10.97 7.16
C PRO A 3 -5.08 11.07 8.47
N MET A 4 -5.04 10.00 9.25
CA MET A 4 -4.27 9.95 10.49
C MET A 4 -2.76 10.14 10.24
N PHE A 5 -2.21 9.55 9.17
CA PHE A 5 -0.79 9.79 8.81
C PHE A 5 -0.54 11.25 8.43
N VAL A 6 -1.48 11.91 7.72
CA VAL A 6 -1.39 13.34 7.41
C VAL A 6 -1.33 14.16 8.70
N PHE A 7 -2.28 13.94 9.61
CA PHE A 7 -2.35 14.67 10.87
C PHE A 7 -1.17 14.39 11.80
N LEU A 8 -0.73 13.13 11.93
CA LEU A 8 0.41 12.79 12.78
C LEU A 8 1.69 13.43 12.27
N THR A 9 1.94 13.39 10.96
CA THR A 9 3.10 14.05 10.35
C THR A 9 3.06 15.55 10.59
N ALA A 10 1.92 16.19 10.33
CA ALA A 10 1.76 17.63 10.59
C ALA A 10 1.98 17.96 12.06
N LYS A 11 1.38 17.21 13.00
CA LYS A 11 1.55 17.42 14.44
C LYS A 11 3.00 17.29 14.90
N MET A 12 3.74 16.34 14.35
CA MET A 12 5.18 16.17 14.65
C MET A 12 6.00 17.39 14.22
N ILE A 13 5.65 18.00 13.08
CA ILE A 13 6.37 19.12 12.50
C ILE A 13 6.03 20.43 13.22
N THR A 14 4.76 20.62 13.58
CA THR A 14 4.22 21.88 14.07
C THR A 14 4.04 21.93 15.58
N ASN A 15 4.58 20.97 16.32
CA ASN A 15 4.37 20.84 17.78
C ASN A 15 2.87 20.84 18.17
N GLY A 16 2.05 20.19 17.35
CA GLY A 16 0.64 19.97 17.63
C GLY A 16 -0.33 20.99 16.99
N VAL A 17 0.16 22.07 16.41
CA VAL A 17 -0.69 23.07 15.72
C VAL A 17 -1.11 22.55 14.34
N ILE A 18 -2.41 22.56 14.04
CA ILE A 18 -2.95 22.10 12.76
C ILE A 18 -3.62 23.27 12.05
N ASN A 19 -3.19 23.55 10.82
CA ASN A 19 -3.76 24.57 9.95
C ASN A 19 -4.82 23.99 8.98
N GLU A 20 -5.60 24.86 8.34
CA GLU A 20 -6.65 24.50 7.40
C GLU A 20 -6.14 23.68 6.20
N LYS A 21 -4.92 23.96 5.73
CA LYS A 21 -4.29 23.21 4.62
C LYS A 21 -4.08 21.73 4.97
N VAL A 22 -3.78 21.42 6.23
CA VAL A 22 -3.64 20.02 6.70
C VAL A 22 -5.00 19.30 6.67
N TYR A 23 -6.09 19.98 7.05
CA TYR A 23 -7.45 19.41 6.94
C TYR A 23 -7.82 19.14 5.49
N ARG A 24 -7.52 20.09 4.58
CA ARG A 24 -7.73 19.88 3.14
C ARG A 24 -6.90 18.71 2.62
N ALA A 25 -5.62 18.63 2.95
CA ALA A 25 -4.75 17.51 2.59
C ALA A 25 -5.31 16.15 3.05
N ALA A 26 -5.81 16.08 4.29
CA ALA A 26 -6.44 14.89 4.85
C ALA A 26 -7.76 14.54 4.14
N SER A 27 -8.55 15.53 3.74
CA SER A 27 -9.80 15.34 3.01
C SER A 27 -9.55 14.84 1.60
N VAL A 28 -8.60 15.45 0.89
CA VAL A 28 -8.26 15.07 -0.49
C VAL A 28 -7.75 13.62 -0.55
N ILE A 29 -6.86 13.22 0.37
CA ILE A 29 -6.34 11.85 0.38
C ILE A 29 -7.44 10.81 0.64
N GLU A 30 -8.45 11.13 1.45
CA GLU A 30 -9.55 10.23 1.73
C GLU A 30 -10.53 10.15 0.54
N LEU A 31 -10.81 11.28 -0.14
CA LEU A 31 -11.60 11.31 -1.37
C LEU A 31 -10.97 10.44 -2.45
N ILE A 32 -9.67 10.67 -2.72
CA ILE A 32 -8.92 9.91 -3.73
C ILE A 32 -8.85 8.43 -3.39
N HIS A 33 -8.56 8.10 -2.13
CA HIS A 33 -8.54 6.71 -1.72
C HIS A 33 -9.91 6.04 -1.86
N THR A 34 -10.99 6.75 -1.52
CA THR A 34 -12.34 6.20 -1.70
C THR A 34 -12.64 5.99 -3.19
N ALA A 35 -12.25 6.94 -4.04
CA ALA A 35 -12.37 6.81 -5.48
C ALA A 35 -11.63 5.56 -6.01
N THR A 36 -10.38 5.37 -5.61
CA THR A 36 -9.60 4.20 -6.04
C THR A 36 -10.20 2.89 -5.55
N LEU A 37 -10.70 2.84 -4.30
CA LEU A 37 -11.40 1.65 -3.80
C LEU A 37 -12.65 1.30 -4.59
N VAL A 38 -13.41 2.31 -5.04
CA VAL A 38 -14.61 2.10 -5.86
C VAL A 38 -14.22 1.57 -7.24
N HIS A 39 -13.16 2.09 -7.85
CA HIS A 39 -12.64 1.60 -9.12
C HIS A 39 -12.06 0.18 -8.98
N ASP A 40 -11.31 -0.11 -7.92
CA ASP A 40 -10.75 -1.44 -7.64
C ASP A 40 -11.86 -2.49 -7.51
N ASP A 41 -12.97 -2.18 -6.83
CA ASP A 41 -14.11 -3.10 -6.71
C ASP A 41 -14.71 -3.48 -8.07
N VAL A 42 -14.65 -2.56 -9.05
CA VAL A 42 -15.08 -2.84 -10.44
C VAL A 42 -14.05 -3.71 -11.17
N VAL A 43 -12.76 -3.39 -11.04
CA VAL A 43 -11.65 -4.12 -11.69
C VAL A 43 -11.57 -5.56 -11.17
N ASP A 44 -11.67 -5.73 -9.85
CA ASP A 44 -11.59 -7.03 -9.17
C ASP A 44 -12.93 -7.81 -9.20
N SER A 45 -13.99 -7.23 -9.78
CA SER A 45 -15.35 -7.78 -9.71
C SER A 45 -15.78 -8.15 -8.28
N SER A 46 -15.39 -7.32 -7.32
CA SER A 46 -15.62 -7.54 -5.90
C SER A 46 -17.02 -7.07 -5.52
N TYR A 47 -17.85 -7.98 -5.00
CA TYR A 47 -19.25 -7.68 -4.61
C TYR A 47 -19.41 -7.32 -3.14
N MET A 48 -18.37 -7.53 -2.31
CA MET A 48 -18.41 -7.30 -0.88
C MET A 48 -17.13 -6.60 -0.42
N ARG A 49 -17.28 -5.55 0.40
CA ARG A 49 -16.17 -4.84 1.04
C ARG A 49 -16.48 -4.60 2.52
N ARG A 50 -15.62 -5.10 3.41
CA ARG A 50 -15.77 -4.97 4.88
C ARG A 50 -17.13 -5.41 5.42
N GLY A 51 -17.72 -6.44 4.82
CA GLY A 51 -19.02 -6.98 5.24
C GLY A 51 -20.24 -6.26 4.64
N PHE A 52 -20.04 -5.23 3.81
CA PHE A 52 -21.11 -4.53 3.09
C PHE A 52 -21.01 -4.80 1.59
N PHE A 53 -22.15 -4.63 0.90
CA PHE A 53 -22.16 -4.67 -0.57
C PHE A 53 -21.35 -3.49 -1.14
N SER A 54 -20.52 -3.78 -2.14
CA SER A 54 -19.81 -2.76 -2.91
C SER A 54 -20.77 -1.97 -3.82
N LEU A 55 -20.34 -0.80 -4.28
CA LEU A 55 -21.18 0.04 -5.15
C LEU A 55 -21.53 -0.65 -6.47
N ASN A 56 -20.57 -1.38 -7.06
CA ASN A 56 -20.83 -2.15 -8.29
C ASN A 56 -21.82 -3.30 -8.08
N ALA A 57 -21.89 -3.87 -6.88
CA ALA A 57 -22.89 -4.89 -6.54
C ALA A 57 -24.31 -4.29 -6.46
N LEU A 58 -24.44 -3.08 -5.91
CA LEU A 58 -25.73 -2.42 -5.73
C LEU A 58 -26.21 -1.69 -6.99
N TRP A 59 -25.30 -0.97 -7.68
CA TRP A 59 -25.64 -0.01 -8.73
C TRP A 59 -25.03 -0.33 -10.09
N LYS A 60 -24.38 -1.49 -10.23
CA LYS A 60 -23.63 -1.93 -11.42
C LYS A 60 -22.37 -1.10 -11.70
N ASN A 61 -21.49 -1.65 -12.55
CA ASN A 61 -20.18 -1.08 -12.84
C ASN A 61 -20.21 0.37 -13.36
N LYS A 62 -21.22 0.73 -14.19
CA LYS A 62 -21.32 2.08 -14.77
C LYS A 62 -21.45 3.16 -13.69
N ILE A 63 -22.30 2.93 -12.69
CA ILE A 63 -22.49 3.91 -11.60
C ILE A 63 -21.26 3.94 -10.71
N ALA A 64 -20.66 2.78 -10.40
CA ALA A 64 -19.44 2.73 -9.58
C ALA A 64 -18.29 3.53 -10.23
N VAL A 65 -18.06 3.36 -11.54
CA VAL A 65 -17.04 4.14 -12.27
C VAL A 65 -17.32 5.63 -12.18
N LEU A 66 -18.56 6.08 -12.46
CA LEU A 66 -18.93 7.50 -12.40
C LEU A 66 -18.79 8.11 -10.99
N VAL A 67 -19.10 7.33 -9.95
CA VAL A 67 -18.90 7.76 -8.55
C VAL A 67 -17.42 7.90 -8.24
N GLY A 68 -16.58 6.97 -8.68
CA GLY A 68 -15.12 7.06 -8.54
C GLY A 68 -14.57 8.31 -9.24
N ASP A 69 -14.98 8.56 -10.48
CA ASP A 69 -14.57 9.75 -11.25
C ASP A 69 -15.03 11.05 -10.58
N PHE A 70 -16.25 11.08 -10.05
CA PHE A 70 -16.77 12.22 -9.30
C PHE A 70 -15.93 12.52 -8.05
N LEU A 71 -15.60 11.50 -7.25
CA LEU A 71 -14.79 11.66 -6.04
C LEU A 71 -13.36 12.10 -6.37
N LEU A 72 -12.77 11.56 -7.44
CA LEU A 72 -11.45 11.95 -7.93
C LEU A 72 -11.45 13.42 -8.34
N SER A 73 -12.42 13.83 -9.16
CA SER A 73 -12.58 15.22 -9.61
C SER A 73 -12.81 16.16 -8.44
N LYS A 74 -13.64 15.77 -7.46
CA LYS A 74 -13.89 16.55 -6.26
C LYS A 74 -12.63 16.76 -5.43
N GLY A 75 -11.78 15.73 -5.30
CA GLY A 75 -10.48 15.83 -4.62
C GLY A 75 -9.53 16.78 -5.34
N MET A 76 -9.46 16.74 -6.67
CA MET A 76 -8.62 17.64 -7.46
C MET A 76 -9.11 19.10 -7.35
N LEU A 77 -10.41 19.34 -7.48
CA LEU A 77 -11.01 20.67 -7.34
C LEU A 77 -10.75 21.27 -5.97
N LEU A 78 -10.81 20.46 -4.90
CA LEU A 78 -10.51 20.96 -3.54
C LEU A 78 -9.09 21.54 -3.43
N CYS A 79 -8.11 20.98 -4.16
CA CYS A 79 -6.77 21.55 -4.23
C CYS A 79 -6.72 22.81 -5.09
N ILE A 80 -7.38 22.81 -6.25
CA ILE A 80 -7.35 23.91 -7.23
C ILE A 80 -8.03 25.16 -6.65
N ASP A 81 -9.23 25.00 -6.06
CA ASP A 81 -10.03 26.09 -5.50
C ASP A 81 -9.34 26.80 -4.31
N ASN A 82 -8.31 26.18 -3.74
CA ASN A 82 -7.54 26.71 -2.60
C ASN A 82 -6.06 26.99 -2.96
N ASP A 83 -5.69 26.99 -4.25
CA ASP A 83 -4.31 27.19 -4.73
C ASP A 83 -3.28 26.22 -4.13
N ASP A 84 -3.74 25.04 -3.66
CA ASP A 84 -2.89 24.00 -3.05
C ASP A 84 -2.22 23.13 -4.14
N PHE A 85 -1.54 23.73 -5.12
CA PHE A 85 -0.92 23.02 -6.26
C PHE A 85 0.19 22.05 -5.84
N ASP A 86 0.88 22.32 -4.73
CA ASP A 86 1.87 21.43 -4.14
C ASP A 86 1.22 20.11 -3.66
N LEU A 87 0.05 20.19 -3.02
CA LEU A 87 -0.73 19.01 -2.63
C LEU A 87 -1.24 18.26 -3.85
N LEU A 88 -1.78 18.98 -4.85
CA LEU A 88 -2.27 18.39 -6.08
C LEU A 88 -1.17 17.61 -6.82
N LYS A 89 0.05 18.15 -6.89
CA LYS A 89 1.20 17.48 -7.51
C LYS A 89 1.56 16.17 -6.81
N LEU A 90 1.61 16.16 -5.46
CA LEU A 90 1.92 14.97 -4.66
C LEU A 90 0.88 13.88 -4.89
N ILE A 91 -0.40 14.26 -4.87
CA ILE A 91 -1.53 13.35 -5.03
C ILE A 91 -1.59 12.78 -6.45
N SER A 92 -1.46 13.61 -7.47
CA SER A 92 -1.48 13.18 -8.87
C SER A 92 -0.36 12.17 -9.16
N LYS A 93 0.84 12.38 -8.57
CA LYS A 93 1.93 11.41 -8.63
C LYS A 93 1.53 10.07 -8.01
N SER A 94 0.91 10.11 -6.82
CA SER A 94 0.47 8.89 -6.13
C SER A 94 -0.57 8.10 -6.93
N VAL A 95 -1.56 8.78 -7.48
CA VAL A 95 -2.60 8.15 -8.33
C VAL A 95 -1.96 7.49 -9.55
N LYS A 96 -1.04 8.18 -10.23
CA LYS A 96 -0.27 7.62 -11.34
C LYS A 96 0.50 6.36 -10.93
N ASP A 97 1.24 6.43 -9.82
CA ASP A 97 2.05 5.32 -9.33
C ASP A 97 1.16 4.12 -8.97
N MET A 98 0.02 4.34 -8.29
CA MET A 98 -0.94 3.29 -7.95
C MET A 98 -1.49 2.60 -9.21
N SER A 99 -1.91 3.35 -10.21
CA SER A 99 -2.42 2.81 -11.47
C SER A 99 -1.34 2.02 -12.23
N GLN A 100 -0.10 2.50 -12.25
CA GLN A 100 1.01 1.77 -12.83
C GLN A 100 1.31 0.46 -12.08
N GLY A 101 1.25 0.49 -10.75
CA GLY A 101 1.42 -0.70 -9.91
C GLY A 101 0.35 -1.76 -10.18
N GLU A 102 -0.91 -1.34 -10.33
CA GLU A 102 -2.02 -2.23 -10.67
C GLU A 102 -1.85 -2.88 -12.05
N LEU A 103 -1.53 -2.07 -13.06
CA LEU A 103 -1.28 -2.56 -14.43
C LEU A 103 -0.12 -3.56 -14.45
N LEU A 104 0.97 -3.27 -13.75
CA LEU A 104 2.12 -4.17 -13.64
C LEU A 104 1.74 -5.48 -12.94
N GLN A 105 0.96 -5.41 -11.86
CA GLN A 105 0.46 -6.59 -11.16
C GLN A 105 -0.39 -7.46 -12.07
N ILE A 106 -1.34 -6.88 -12.82
CA ILE A 106 -2.21 -7.61 -13.75
C ILE A 106 -1.38 -8.29 -14.87
N GLU A 107 -0.41 -7.58 -15.43
CA GLU A 107 0.49 -8.13 -16.46
C GLU A 107 1.25 -9.34 -15.94
N LYS A 108 1.89 -9.19 -14.78
CA LYS A 108 2.74 -10.22 -14.18
C LYS A 108 1.96 -11.40 -13.62
N ALA A 109 0.77 -11.18 -13.07
CA ALA A 109 -0.09 -12.25 -12.56
C ALA A 109 -0.49 -13.25 -13.67
N ARG A 110 -0.65 -12.78 -14.91
CA ARG A 110 -0.95 -13.66 -16.06
C ARG A 110 0.17 -14.65 -16.37
N ARG A 111 1.42 -14.25 -16.17
CA ARG A 111 2.61 -15.07 -16.49
C ARG A 111 3.08 -15.93 -15.32
N LEU A 112 2.72 -15.57 -14.08
CA LEU A 112 3.24 -16.14 -12.83
C LEU A 112 4.79 -16.13 -12.78
N ASP A 113 5.39 -15.03 -13.29
CA ASP A 113 6.83 -14.84 -13.40
C ASP A 113 7.33 -13.65 -12.56
N ILE A 114 6.69 -13.41 -11.42
CA ILE A 114 7.07 -12.33 -10.50
C ILE A 114 8.31 -12.76 -9.71
N ASP A 115 9.40 -12.02 -9.87
CA ASP A 115 10.56 -12.08 -9.00
C ASP A 115 10.41 -11.13 -7.79
N GLU A 116 11.36 -11.19 -6.86
CA GLU A 116 11.32 -10.37 -5.65
C GLU A 116 11.41 -8.87 -5.97
N GLU A 117 12.21 -8.46 -6.96
CA GLU A 117 12.36 -7.07 -7.36
C GLU A 117 11.05 -6.50 -7.92
N THR A 118 10.43 -7.22 -8.84
CA THR A 118 9.11 -6.89 -9.41
C THR A 118 8.03 -6.83 -8.32
N TYR A 119 8.05 -7.78 -7.36
CA TYR A 119 7.11 -7.75 -6.23
C TYR A 119 7.26 -6.45 -5.42
N PHE A 120 8.48 -6.08 -5.04
CA PHE A 120 8.69 -4.82 -4.30
C PHE A 120 8.35 -3.59 -5.14
N GLU A 121 8.54 -3.61 -6.45
CA GLU A 121 8.10 -2.53 -7.33
C GLU A 121 6.57 -2.38 -7.32
N ILE A 122 5.82 -3.49 -7.45
CA ILE A 122 4.36 -3.50 -7.36
C ILE A 122 3.90 -2.98 -6.00
N VAL A 123 4.45 -3.49 -4.90
CA VAL A 123 4.10 -3.07 -3.53
C VAL A 123 4.38 -1.59 -3.32
N ARG A 124 5.55 -1.11 -3.78
CA ARG A 124 5.93 0.31 -3.68
C ARG A 124 4.93 1.20 -4.41
N LYS A 125 4.58 0.85 -5.64
CA LYS A 125 3.66 1.64 -6.47
C LYS A 125 2.21 1.52 -6.00
N LYS A 126 1.69 0.31 -5.83
CA LYS A 126 0.27 0.07 -5.54
C LYS A 126 -0.13 0.46 -4.10
N THR A 127 0.67 0.10 -3.10
CA THR A 127 0.30 0.24 -1.69
C THR A 127 1.09 1.34 -0.98
N ALA A 128 2.42 1.33 -1.11
CA ALA A 128 3.26 2.21 -0.33
C ALA A 128 3.21 3.67 -0.83
N SER A 129 2.99 3.90 -2.13
CA SER A 129 2.90 5.25 -2.71
C SER A 129 1.84 6.11 -2.02
N LEU A 130 0.68 5.55 -1.70
CA LEU A 130 -0.39 6.28 -1.04
C LEU A 130 -0.05 6.64 0.42
N ILE A 131 0.58 5.73 1.17
CA ILE A 131 1.02 6.01 2.56
C ILE A 131 2.17 7.02 2.56
N SER A 132 3.10 6.88 1.62
CA SER A 132 4.16 7.85 1.35
C SER A 132 3.58 9.25 1.10
N SER A 133 2.57 9.34 0.25
CA SER A 133 1.90 10.61 -0.04
C SER A 133 1.15 11.18 1.17
N CYS A 134 0.57 10.37 2.04
CA CYS A 134 -0.04 10.87 3.28
C CYS A 134 0.99 11.62 4.15
N CYS A 135 2.18 11.04 4.34
CA CYS A 135 3.25 11.66 5.10
C CYS A 135 3.80 12.91 4.40
N ALA A 136 4.00 12.85 3.07
CA ALA A 136 4.45 13.99 2.27
C ALA A 136 3.45 15.15 2.30
N LEU A 137 2.14 14.86 2.22
CA LEU A 137 1.06 15.86 2.29
C LEU A 137 1.01 16.54 3.65
N GLY A 138 1.12 15.78 4.74
CA GLY A 138 1.19 16.34 6.09
C GLY A 138 2.40 17.26 6.25
N ALA A 139 3.55 16.89 5.71
CA ALA A 139 4.75 17.71 5.72
C ALA A 139 4.62 18.96 4.83
N SER A 140 4.13 18.82 3.59
CA SER A 140 3.93 19.94 2.67
C SER A 140 2.93 20.95 3.22
N ALA A 141 1.80 20.49 3.74
CA ALA A 141 0.78 21.35 4.36
C ALA A 141 1.27 22.09 5.62
N SER A 142 2.35 21.60 6.24
CA SER A 142 3.03 22.22 7.38
C SER A 142 4.09 23.23 6.98
N GLY A 143 4.33 23.45 5.67
CA GLY A 143 5.23 24.50 5.16
C GLY A 143 6.72 24.20 5.32
N VAL A 144 7.14 22.94 5.45
CA VAL A 144 8.56 22.58 5.55
C VAL A 144 9.24 22.50 4.19
N SER A 145 10.58 22.49 4.21
CA SER A 145 11.42 22.39 3.01
C SER A 145 11.15 21.09 2.24
N LYS A 146 11.48 21.11 0.96
CA LYS A 146 11.35 19.94 0.08
C LYS A 146 12.11 18.72 0.63
N ASP A 147 13.30 18.91 1.15
CA ASP A 147 14.11 17.80 1.71
C ASP A 147 13.39 17.11 2.86
N LYS A 148 12.71 17.85 3.73
CA LYS A 148 11.88 17.28 4.80
C LYS A 148 10.66 16.56 4.26
N ILE A 149 9.98 17.11 3.24
CA ILE A 149 8.88 16.44 2.57
C ILE A 149 9.34 15.10 2.01
N ASP A 150 10.51 15.06 1.35
CA ASP A 150 11.08 13.84 0.76
C ASP A 150 11.47 12.81 1.84
N GLN A 151 11.97 13.25 3.01
CA GLN A 151 12.25 12.38 4.15
C GLN A 151 10.99 11.76 4.72
N PHE A 152 9.92 12.52 4.93
CA PHE A 152 8.64 11.98 5.38
C PHE A 152 7.98 11.08 4.33
N SER A 153 8.13 11.40 3.05
CA SER A 153 7.72 10.54 1.94
C SER A 153 8.41 9.17 2.01
N ASN A 154 9.74 9.15 2.20
CA ASN A 154 10.54 7.94 2.33
C ASN A 154 10.17 7.12 3.59
N PHE A 155 9.90 7.79 4.72
CA PHE A 155 9.34 7.15 5.90
C PHE A 155 8.02 6.44 5.59
N GLY A 156 7.08 7.16 4.97
CA GLY A 156 5.77 6.63 4.59
C GLY A 156 5.87 5.45 3.61
N GLU A 157 6.81 5.48 2.66
CA GLU A 157 7.05 4.36 1.73
C GLU A 157 7.48 3.10 2.48
N LYS A 158 8.44 3.21 3.40
CA LYS A 158 8.92 2.08 4.20
C LYS A 158 7.82 1.47 5.06
N ILE A 159 7.00 2.31 5.69
CA ILE A 159 5.82 1.86 6.46
C ILE A 159 4.80 1.18 5.55
N GLY A 160 4.57 1.71 4.36
CA GLY A 160 3.64 1.13 3.37
C GLY A 160 4.09 -0.25 2.91
N ILE A 161 5.38 -0.44 2.64
CA ILE A 161 5.94 -1.76 2.30
C ILE A 161 5.81 -2.72 3.49
N ALA A 162 6.18 -2.29 4.70
CA ALA A 162 6.04 -3.12 5.91
C ALA A 162 4.58 -3.51 6.17
N PHE A 163 3.64 -2.60 5.91
CA PHE A 163 2.20 -2.87 6.02
C PHE A 163 1.77 -3.97 5.05
N GLN A 164 2.19 -3.91 3.77
CA GLN A 164 1.85 -4.93 2.78
C GLN A 164 2.45 -6.29 3.14
N LEU A 165 3.73 -6.33 3.53
CA LEU A 165 4.37 -7.58 3.99
C LEU A 165 3.62 -8.23 5.15
N LYS A 166 3.08 -7.41 6.06
CA LYS A 166 2.25 -7.90 7.16
C LYS A 166 0.90 -8.43 6.68
N ASP A 167 0.27 -7.76 5.70
CA ASP A 167 -1.00 -8.22 5.11
C ASP A 167 -0.79 -9.56 4.39
N ASP A 168 0.25 -9.70 3.60
CA ASP A 168 0.64 -10.94 2.92
C ASP A 168 0.81 -12.11 3.92
N LEU A 169 1.44 -11.86 5.07
CA LEU A 169 1.63 -12.87 6.11
C LEU A 169 0.30 -13.36 6.72
N PHE A 170 -0.74 -12.53 6.76
CA PHE A 170 -2.04 -12.95 7.27
C PHE A 170 -2.69 -14.04 6.44
N ASP A 171 -2.40 -14.10 5.15
CA ASP A 171 -2.96 -15.13 4.25
C ASP A 171 -2.41 -16.55 4.57
N TYR A 172 -1.27 -16.64 5.26
CA TYR A 172 -0.63 -17.90 5.71
C TYR A 172 -0.86 -18.20 7.20
N GLY A 173 -1.54 -17.32 7.94
CA GLY A 173 -1.75 -17.45 9.40
C GLY A 173 -2.81 -18.49 9.77
N GLU A 174 -2.70 -19.05 10.99
CA GLU A 174 -3.71 -19.97 11.55
C GLU A 174 -4.81 -19.23 12.32
N LYS A 175 -4.56 -17.97 12.72
CA LYS A 175 -5.52 -17.18 13.48
C LYS A 175 -6.60 -16.63 12.56
N LYS A 176 -7.85 -16.94 12.84
CA LYS A 176 -9.06 -16.37 12.23
C LYS A 176 -9.13 -14.86 12.52
N ILE A 177 -8.43 -14.05 11.75
CA ILE A 177 -8.56 -12.59 11.76
C ILE A 177 -9.69 -12.19 10.78
N GLY A 178 -10.85 -12.84 10.90
CA GLY A 178 -12.03 -12.47 10.11
C GLY A 178 -11.97 -12.73 8.59
N LYS A 179 -10.84 -13.20 8.05
CA LYS A 179 -10.69 -13.58 6.63
C LYS A 179 -10.27 -15.06 6.52
N PRO A 180 -10.79 -15.82 5.53
CA PRO A 180 -10.27 -17.15 5.22
C PRO A 180 -8.81 -17.03 4.73
N THR A 181 -7.96 -18.00 5.06
CA THR A 181 -6.56 -18.08 4.60
C THR A 181 -6.47 -18.59 3.16
N GLY A 182 -5.40 -18.25 2.46
CA GLY A 182 -5.13 -18.69 1.09
C GLY A 182 -5.94 -17.96 0.02
N ILE A 183 -6.42 -16.75 0.30
CA ILE A 183 -7.13 -15.92 -0.68
C ILE A 183 -6.17 -15.49 -1.79
N ASP A 184 -4.97 -15.04 -1.46
CA ASP A 184 -3.98 -14.59 -2.44
C ASP A 184 -3.59 -15.72 -3.41
N ILE A 185 -3.46 -16.95 -2.90
CA ILE A 185 -3.21 -18.14 -3.74
C ILE A 185 -4.38 -18.38 -4.70
N ARG A 186 -5.63 -18.24 -4.23
CA ARG A 186 -6.83 -18.40 -5.07
C ARG A 186 -6.93 -17.32 -6.14
N GLU A 187 -6.53 -16.10 -5.83
CA GLU A 187 -6.48 -14.97 -6.75
C GLU A 187 -5.22 -14.96 -7.63
N LYS A 188 -4.38 -16.02 -7.52
CA LYS A 188 -3.11 -16.16 -8.26
C LYS A 188 -2.14 -15.02 -8.02
N LYS A 189 -2.22 -14.37 -6.85
CA LYS A 189 -1.28 -13.35 -6.41
C LYS A 189 -0.02 -14.02 -5.86
N LEU A 190 1.12 -13.65 -6.42
CA LEU A 190 2.43 -14.11 -5.92
C LEU A 190 2.90 -13.14 -4.83
N THR A 191 2.68 -13.53 -3.58
CA THR A 191 3.15 -12.79 -2.39
C THR A 191 4.57 -13.18 -2.02
N LEU A 192 5.26 -12.37 -1.22
CA LEU A 192 6.69 -12.59 -0.91
C LEU A 192 7.00 -13.97 -0.32
N PRO A 193 6.21 -14.54 0.63
CA PRO A 193 6.44 -15.89 1.11
C PRO A 193 6.48 -16.95 -0.01
N LEU A 194 5.57 -16.82 -0.97
CA LEU A 194 5.45 -17.73 -2.08
C LEU A 194 6.58 -17.54 -3.10
N ILE A 195 6.96 -16.29 -3.40
CA ILE A 195 8.08 -15.96 -4.30
C ILE A 195 9.39 -16.55 -3.76
N TYR A 196 9.66 -16.35 -2.46
CA TYR A 196 10.83 -16.94 -1.81
C TYR A 196 10.84 -18.46 -1.94
N THR A 197 9.70 -19.10 -1.65
CA THR A 197 9.57 -20.56 -1.77
C THR A 197 9.81 -21.04 -3.21
N LEU A 198 9.25 -20.36 -4.21
CA LEU A 198 9.47 -20.69 -5.63
C LEU A 198 10.94 -20.57 -6.04
N ASN A 199 11.65 -19.57 -5.53
CA ASN A 199 13.05 -19.32 -5.86
C ASN A 199 14.01 -20.31 -5.19
N ASN A 200 13.64 -20.83 -4.01
CA ASN A 200 14.46 -21.77 -3.23
C ASN A 200 14.03 -23.23 -3.38
N SER A 201 13.03 -23.53 -4.22
CA SER A 201 12.54 -24.88 -4.46
C SER A 201 13.29 -25.59 -5.61
N SER A 202 13.38 -26.92 -5.54
CA SER A 202 13.85 -27.72 -6.67
C SER A 202 12.97 -27.52 -7.91
N LYS A 203 13.51 -27.76 -9.10
CA LYS A 203 12.75 -27.62 -10.38
C LYS A 203 11.43 -28.40 -10.37
N SER A 204 11.43 -29.61 -9.77
CA SER A 204 10.21 -30.44 -9.65
C SER A 204 9.17 -29.77 -8.76
N LYS A 205 9.55 -29.31 -7.57
CA LYS A 205 8.66 -28.63 -6.61
C LYS A 205 8.18 -27.28 -7.14
N LYS A 206 9.04 -26.53 -7.83
CA LYS A 206 8.63 -25.27 -8.49
C LYS A 206 7.54 -25.51 -9.53
N ARG A 207 7.68 -26.55 -10.36
CA ARG A 207 6.65 -26.93 -11.35
C ARG A 207 5.34 -27.33 -10.67
N TRP A 208 5.42 -28.11 -9.59
CA TRP A 208 4.24 -28.50 -8.80
C TRP A 208 3.53 -27.27 -8.21
N LEU A 209 4.23 -26.34 -7.55
CA LEU A 209 3.68 -25.11 -7.01
C LEU A 209 2.97 -24.28 -8.09
N ILE A 210 3.64 -24.05 -9.23
CA ILE A 210 3.06 -23.29 -10.35
C ILE A 210 1.79 -23.98 -10.86
N ASN A 211 1.78 -25.31 -10.98
CA ASN A 211 0.60 -26.05 -11.39
C ASN A 211 -0.54 -25.92 -10.39
N CYS A 212 -0.27 -26.01 -9.08
CA CYS A 212 -1.25 -25.84 -8.04
C CYS A 212 -1.91 -24.45 -8.11
N ILE A 213 -1.10 -23.38 -8.26
CA ILE A 213 -1.59 -22.00 -8.33
C ILE A 213 -2.36 -21.74 -9.63
N LYS A 214 -1.87 -22.29 -10.75
CA LYS A 214 -2.46 -22.02 -12.06
C LYS A 214 -3.77 -22.75 -12.30
N ASN A 215 -3.82 -24.04 -11.94
CA ASN A 215 -4.87 -24.97 -12.35
C ASN A 215 -5.74 -25.48 -11.18
N HIS A 216 -5.26 -25.39 -9.92
CA HIS A 216 -5.93 -25.96 -8.74
C HIS A 216 -6.11 -24.97 -7.61
N ASN A 217 -6.04 -23.66 -7.91
CA ASN A 217 -6.14 -22.57 -6.92
C ASN A 217 -7.48 -22.51 -6.17
N ASN A 218 -8.54 -23.12 -6.68
CA ASN A 218 -9.86 -23.17 -6.03
C ASN A 218 -10.05 -24.40 -5.13
N ASP A 219 -9.17 -25.42 -5.23
CA ASP A 219 -9.23 -26.61 -4.37
C ASP A 219 -8.65 -26.28 -2.99
N LYS A 220 -9.51 -26.34 -1.96
CA LYS A 220 -9.14 -26.03 -0.57
C LYS A 220 -8.02 -26.93 -0.03
N LYS A 221 -7.96 -28.21 -0.48
CA LYS A 221 -6.92 -29.15 -0.05
C LYS A 221 -5.57 -28.75 -0.65
N VAL A 222 -5.55 -28.48 -1.96
CA VAL A 222 -4.35 -28.05 -2.68
C VAL A 222 -3.82 -26.72 -2.12
N VAL A 223 -4.70 -25.74 -1.88
CA VAL A 223 -4.32 -24.45 -1.25
C VAL A 223 -3.68 -24.68 0.11
N LYS A 224 -4.25 -25.58 0.93
CA LYS A 224 -3.67 -25.91 2.25
C LYS A 224 -2.29 -26.59 2.13
N GLU A 225 -2.11 -27.47 1.15
CA GLU A 225 -0.80 -28.11 0.88
C GLU A 225 0.24 -27.07 0.45
N VAL A 226 -0.13 -26.10 -0.40
CA VAL A 226 0.75 -25.00 -0.80
C VAL A 226 1.15 -24.17 0.41
N ILE A 227 0.17 -23.76 1.27
CA ILE A 227 0.43 -22.99 2.50
C ILE A 227 1.42 -23.75 3.40
N ASN A 228 1.22 -25.05 3.63
CA ASN A 228 2.11 -25.84 4.48
C ASN A 228 3.52 -25.89 3.90
N TYR A 229 3.63 -26.09 2.58
CA TYR A 229 4.94 -26.13 1.91
C TYR A 229 5.66 -24.77 1.97
N VAL A 230 4.94 -23.65 1.86
CA VAL A 230 5.51 -22.29 2.03
C VAL A 230 6.05 -22.11 3.46
N LYS A 231 5.32 -22.60 4.48
CA LYS A 231 5.77 -22.58 5.88
C LYS A 231 7.05 -23.41 6.07
N GLU A 232 7.06 -24.65 5.59
CA GLU A 232 8.19 -25.56 5.73
C GLU A 232 9.45 -25.09 4.96
N SER A 233 9.26 -24.34 3.88
CA SER A 233 10.34 -23.80 3.04
C SER A 233 11.01 -22.53 3.57
N GLY A 234 10.57 -21.99 4.71
CA GLY A 234 11.12 -20.77 5.29
C GLY A 234 10.60 -19.46 4.66
N GLY A 235 9.56 -19.54 3.81
CA GLY A 235 9.01 -18.35 3.14
C GLY A 235 8.40 -17.34 4.13
N ILE A 236 7.81 -17.83 5.21
CA ILE A 236 7.23 -17.00 6.28
C ILE A 236 8.34 -16.28 7.05
N GLU A 237 9.35 -17.03 7.52
CA GLU A 237 10.48 -16.50 8.27
C GLU A 237 11.23 -15.43 7.49
N TYR A 238 11.47 -15.68 6.20
CA TYR A 238 12.08 -14.70 5.30
C TYR A 238 11.27 -13.41 5.21
N THR A 239 9.97 -13.52 5.04
CA THR A 239 9.07 -12.35 4.94
C THR A 239 9.02 -11.57 6.26
N VAL A 240 9.04 -12.26 7.41
CA VAL A 240 9.13 -11.63 8.74
C VAL A 240 10.45 -10.87 8.90
N LEU A 241 11.56 -11.41 8.43
CA LEU A 241 12.86 -10.72 8.46
C LEU A 241 12.84 -9.45 7.60
N LYS A 242 12.29 -9.52 6.39
CA LYS A 242 12.12 -8.34 5.53
C LYS A 242 11.20 -7.30 6.16
N LEU A 243 10.07 -7.72 6.73
CA LEU A 243 9.16 -6.84 7.47
C LEU A 243 9.89 -6.06 8.57
N LYS A 244 10.64 -6.76 9.44
CA LYS A 244 11.42 -6.14 10.51
C LYS A 244 12.48 -5.17 9.98
N SER A 245 13.12 -5.50 8.87
CA SER A 245 14.11 -4.63 8.21
C SER A 245 13.47 -3.31 7.75
N PHE A 246 12.30 -3.36 7.08
CA PHE A 246 11.58 -2.15 6.67
C PHE A 246 11.06 -1.34 7.86
N GLN A 247 10.57 -2.00 8.92
CA GLN A 247 10.16 -1.32 10.16
C GLN A 247 11.35 -0.57 10.79
N LYS A 248 12.50 -1.22 10.93
CA LYS A 248 13.71 -0.59 11.46
C LYS A 248 14.13 0.60 10.60
N ALA A 249 14.21 0.41 9.28
CA ALA A 249 14.59 1.49 8.36
C ALA A 249 13.60 2.68 8.39
N ALA A 250 12.32 2.44 8.65
CA ALA A 250 11.34 3.50 8.86
C ALA A 250 11.61 4.27 10.16
N ILE A 251 11.85 3.57 11.26
CA ILE A 251 12.18 4.18 12.56
C ILE A 251 13.45 5.01 12.46
N ASP A 252 14.50 4.49 11.81
CA ASP A 252 15.76 5.19 11.61
C ASP A 252 15.56 6.48 10.80
N THR A 253 14.73 6.43 9.75
CA THR A 253 14.36 7.61 8.95
C THR A 253 13.63 8.65 9.80
N LEU A 254 12.67 8.22 10.64
CA LEU A 254 11.90 9.12 11.50
C LEU A 254 12.78 9.79 12.56
N ASN A 255 13.69 9.03 13.17
CA ASN A 255 14.64 9.56 14.15
C ASN A 255 15.55 10.61 13.51
N ALA A 256 16.06 10.37 12.29
CA ALA A 256 16.88 11.34 11.57
C ALA A 256 16.14 12.67 11.34
N VAL A 257 14.84 12.63 11.03
CA VAL A 257 14.00 13.83 10.88
C VAL A 257 13.81 14.54 12.22
N SER A 258 13.62 13.81 13.31
CA SER A 258 13.39 14.38 14.66
C SER A 258 14.64 15.08 15.20
N TYR A 259 15.83 14.50 14.99
CA TYR A 259 17.09 15.11 15.43
C TYR A 259 17.41 16.44 14.73
N THR A 260 16.98 16.66 13.50
CA THR A 260 17.18 17.94 12.79
C THR A 260 16.34 19.08 13.37
N HIS A 261 15.36 18.81 14.23
CA HIS A 261 14.60 19.82 14.97
C HIS A 261 15.30 20.29 16.27
N LEU A 262 16.23 19.50 16.81
CA LEU A 262 16.92 19.80 18.07
C LEU A 262 18.24 20.59 17.88
N THR A 263 18.73 20.70 16.66
CA THR A 263 19.87 21.58 16.35
C THR A 263 19.37 22.96 15.96
N LEU A 264 18.89 23.73 16.94
CA LEU A 264 18.84 25.20 16.81
C LEU A 264 20.27 25.71 16.64
N PRO A 265 20.51 26.65 15.69
CA PRO A 265 21.80 27.30 15.63
C PRO A 265 21.98 28.08 16.93
N THR A 266 22.95 27.70 17.74
CA THR A 266 23.47 28.56 18.78
C THR A 266 24.18 29.72 18.09
N THR A 267 23.43 30.75 17.71
CA THR A 267 23.99 32.06 17.45
C THR A 267 24.50 32.57 18.79
N ARG A 268 25.81 32.37 19.05
CA ARG A 268 26.52 33.18 20.00
C ARG A 268 26.61 34.59 19.40
N CYS A 269 26.09 35.56 20.12
CA CYS A 269 26.47 36.94 20.02
C CYS A 269 27.93 37.11 20.37
#